data_a3427a1a001fc0a3d260bfd5300552ce
#
_entry.id   a3427a1a001fc0a3d260bfd5300552ce
#
_cell.length_a   1.000
_cell.length_b   1.000
_cell.length_c   1.000
_cell.angle_alpha   90.00
_cell.angle_beta   90.00
_cell.angle_gamma   90.00
#
_symmetry.space_group_name_H-M   'P 1'
#
loop_
_entity.id
_entity.type
_entity.pdbx_description
1 polymer ?
#
loop_
_entity_poly.entity_id
_entity_poly.type
_entity_poly.pdbx_seq_one_letter_code
_entity_poly.pdbx_strand_id
1 'polypeptide(L)'
;DAFGSAAIQTKPTGAFFGRPAGSGAGVTALRASITGANYSGNAAVPARQITGQVDIARSSSGPGGNANANGLLAYIPYARDAVGFAYKGGDGSWANLSAAQLKGIYECTITQVGGVTVKPRIPQSGSGTRNFFLGAIGNPTLGSCVTDATGTTPENDASVLGDNELIPFSVANWISQANGATGINTTAASGVSLGSAVSGQAPFTGTAP
;
A
#
# COMPACT_ATOMS: atom_id res chain seq x y z
N ASP A 1 5.41 -5.34 11.17
CA ASP A 1 4.50 -4.22 11.01
C ASP A 1 5.06 -2.98 11.73
N ALA A 2 5.55 -1.99 10.96
CA ALA A 2 6.18 -0.79 11.49
C ALA A 2 5.22 0.08 12.34
N PHE A 3 3.91 -0.14 12.27
CA PHE A 3 2.90 0.76 12.79
C PHE A 3 2.04 0.18 13.94
N GLY A 4 2.48 -0.77 14.69
CA GLY A 4 1.83 -1.14 15.92
C GLY A 4 1.45 -2.60 16.11
N SER A 5 0.61 -2.86 17.08
CA SER A 5 0.27 -4.21 17.54
C SER A 5 -0.59 -4.99 16.52
N ALA A 6 -0.51 -6.33 16.60
CA ALA A 6 -1.33 -7.22 15.78
C ALA A 6 -2.83 -7.13 16.09
N ALA A 7 -3.19 -6.71 17.30
CA ALA A 7 -4.58 -6.57 17.75
C ALA A 7 -4.90 -5.12 18.13
N ILE A 8 -6.15 -4.72 17.87
CA ILE A 8 -6.70 -3.43 18.27
C ILE A 8 -8.05 -3.62 18.99
N GLN A 9 -8.41 -2.62 19.78
CA GLN A 9 -9.74 -2.43 20.34
C GLN A 9 -10.20 -1.03 19.94
N THR A 10 -11.34 -0.92 19.26
CA THR A 10 -11.83 0.35 18.70
C THR A 10 -12.85 1.04 19.57
N LYS A 11 -13.50 0.32 20.48
CA LYS A 11 -14.48 0.88 21.42
C LYS A 11 -14.20 0.38 22.84
N PRO A 12 -14.44 1.20 23.88
CA PRO A 12 -14.39 0.76 25.26
C PRO A 12 -15.25 -0.50 25.44
N THR A 13 -14.78 -1.49 26.18
CA THR A 13 -15.44 -2.78 26.41
C THR A 13 -15.62 -3.66 25.15
N GLY A 14 -15.22 -3.20 23.97
CA GLY A 14 -15.28 -3.99 22.74
C GLY A 14 -14.26 -5.13 22.72
N ALA A 15 -14.46 -6.09 21.82
CA ALA A 15 -13.50 -7.17 21.63
C ALA A 15 -12.19 -6.68 21.01
N PHE A 16 -11.06 -7.22 21.42
CA PHE A 16 -9.82 -7.11 20.68
C PHE A 16 -9.90 -7.96 19.41
N PHE A 17 -9.50 -7.41 18.26
CA PHE A 17 -9.50 -8.12 17.00
C PHE A 17 -8.27 -7.78 16.16
N GLY A 18 -7.99 -8.58 15.15
CA GLY A 18 -6.84 -8.39 14.28
C GLY A 18 -6.87 -7.03 13.60
N ARG A 19 -5.78 -6.26 13.72
CA ARG A 19 -5.67 -4.93 13.11
C ARG A 19 -5.73 -5.04 11.58
N PRO A 20 -6.63 -4.28 10.90
CA PRO A 20 -6.61 -4.20 9.44
C PRO A 20 -5.27 -3.62 8.96
N ALA A 21 -4.56 -4.36 8.11
CA ALA A 21 -3.24 -3.95 7.62
C ALA A 21 -3.27 -3.19 6.28
N GLY A 22 -4.44 -2.79 5.82
CA GLY A 22 -4.60 -2.03 4.57
C GLY A 22 -6.04 -1.62 4.36
N SER A 23 -6.29 -0.78 3.35
CA SER A 23 -7.62 -0.23 3.08
C SER A 23 -8.67 -1.30 2.75
N GLY A 24 -8.31 -2.33 1.98
CA GLY A 24 -9.21 -3.46 1.71
C GLY A 24 -9.57 -4.24 2.96
N ALA A 25 -8.61 -4.48 3.86
CA ALA A 25 -8.85 -5.13 5.14
C ALA A 25 -9.73 -4.25 6.04
N GLY A 26 -9.57 -2.92 6.00
CA GLY A 26 -10.44 -1.97 6.71
C GLY A 26 -11.89 -2.03 6.24
N VAL A 27 -12.12 -2.06 4.94
CA VAL A 27 -13.47 -2.23 4.36
C VAL A 27 -14.07 -3.57 4.76
N THR A 28 -13.27 -4.65 4.78
CA THR A 28 -13.72 -5.97 5.23
C THR A 28 -14.11 -5.96 6.72
N ALA A 29 -13.33 -5.28 7.57
CA ALA A 29 -13.66 -5.11 8.99
C ALA A 29 -14.97 -4.34 9.18
N LEU A 30 -15.18 -3.24 8.43
CA LEU A 30 -16.42 -2.48 8.48
C LEU A 30 -17.63 -3.35 8.06
N ARG A 31 -17.50 -4.12 6.99
CA ARG A 31 -18.56 -5.07 6.58
C ARG A 31 -18.86 -6.09 7.66
N ALA A 32 -17.85 -6.71 8.25
CA ALA A 32 -18.01 -7.68 9.34
C ALA A 32 -18.67 -7.05 10.57
N SER A 33 -18.32 -5.79 10.88
CA SER A 33 -18.96 -5.02 11.95
C SER A 33 -20.46 -4.80 11.74
N ILE A 34 -20.89 -4.61 10.49
CA ILE A 34 -22.31 -4.42 10.14
C ILE A 34 -23.06 -5.75 10.09
N THR A 35 -22.46 -6.77 9.50
CA THR A 35 -23.17 -8.05 9.24
C THR A 35 -23.07 -9.06 10.37
N GLY A 36 -22.21 -8.85 11.37
CA GLY A 36 -21.94 -9.82 12.42
C GLY A 36 -21.08 -11.02 11.96
N ALA A 37 -20.47 -10.94 10.78
CA ALA A 37 -19.56 -11.99 10.32
C ALA A 37 -18.27 -12.02 11.15
N ASN A 38 -17.61 -13.18 11.18
CA ASN A 38 -16.27 -13.28 11.74
C ASN A 38 -15.26 -12.49 10.90
N TYR A 39 -14.41 -11.74 11.57
CA TYR A 39 -13.31 -10.99 10.98
C TYR A 39 -11.96 -11.58 11.40
N SER A 40 -11.10 -11.84 10.41
CA SER A 40 -9.72 -12.29 10.57
C SER A 40 -8.79 -11.26 9.91
N GLY A 41 -8.39 -10.22 10.63
CA GLY A 41 -7.55 -9.14 10.09
C GLY A 41 -6.05 -9.37 10.19
N ASN A 42 -5.63 -10.30 11.04
CA ASN A 42 -4.23 -10.64 11.26
C ASN A 42 -4.13 -12.11 11.68
N ALA A 43 -3.25 -12.87 11.03
CA ALA A 43 -3.09 -14.30 11.29
C ALA A 43 -2.68 -14.65 12.74
N ALA A 44 -2.03 -13.71 13.44
CA ALA A 44 -1.64 -13.87 14.85
C ALA A 44 -2.82 -13.65 15.83
N VAL A 45 -3.99 -13.22 15.35
CA VAL A 45 -5.17 -12.95 16.18
C VAL A 45 -6.32 -13.82 15.70
N PRO A 46 -6.93 -14.62 16.57
CA PRO A 46 -8.07 -15.45 16.20
C PRO A 46 -9.22 -14.65 15.58
N ALA A 47 -9.83 -15.21 14.54
CA ALA A 47 -11.03 -14.64 13.95
C ALA A 47 -12.17 -14.58 14.97
N ARG A 48 -12.91 -13.47 14.98
CA ARG A 48 -14.04 -13.28 15.89
C ARG A 48 -15.09 -12.31 15.36
N GLN A 49 -16.26 -12.32 15.92
CA GLN A 49 -17.28 -11.32 15.64
C GLN A 49 -16.86 -9.95 16.20
N ILE A 50 -17.07 -8.93 15.40
CA ILE A 50 -16.73 -7.53 15.72
C ILE A 50 -17.94 -6.61 15.50
N THR A 51 -19.13 -7.15 15.69
CA THR A 51 -20.41 -6.43 15.49
C THR A 51 -20.39 -5.09 16.21
N GLY A 52 -20.66 -4.01 15.48
CA GLY A 52 -20.71 -2.67 16.03
C GLY A 52 -19.35 -2.07 16.44
N GLN A 53 -18.22 -2.72 16.14
CA GLN A 53 -16.90 -2.25 16.57
C GLN A 53 -16.26 -1.26 15.59
N VAL A 54 -16.66 -1.27 14.32
CA VAL A 54 -16.09 -0.42 13.27
C VAL A 54 -17.22 0.37 12.61
N ASP A 55 -17.10 1.71 12.64
CA ASP A 55 -18.11 2.63 12.07
C ASP A 55 -17.61 3.25 10.75
N ILE A 56 -16.29 3.38 10.56
CA ILE A 56 -15.67 4.03 9.42
C ILE A 56 -14.46 3.22 8.97
N ALA A 57 -14.26 3.11 7.67
CA ALA A 57 -13.04 2.56 7.09
C ALA A 57 -12.50 3.51 6.00
N ARG A 58 -11.18 3.74 5.99
CA ARG A 58 -10.53 4.39 4.86
C ARG A 58 -10.45 3.42 3.70
N SER A 59 -10.87 3.84 2.52
CA SER A 59 -10.68 3.09 1.28
C SER A 59 -9.78 3.85 0.32
N SER A 60 -8.91 3.15 -0.41
CA SER A 60 -8.10 3.69 -1.50
C SER A 60 -8.85 3.66 -2.83
N SER A 61 -10.09 3.14 -2.87
CA SER A 61 -10.92 3.06 -4.06
C SER A 61 -12.38 3.29 -3.72
N GLY A 62 -13.16 3.70 -4.71
CA GLY A 62 -14.63 3.70 -4.62
C GLY A 62 -15.20 2.27 -4.71
N PRO A 63 -16.53 2.16 -4.81
CA PRO A 63 -17.22 0.87 -4.87
C PRO A 63 -16.96 0.09 -6.17
N GLY A 64 -16.42 0.74 -7.22
CA GLY A 64 -16.18 0.12 -8.53
C GLY A 64 -17.47 -0.41 -9.16
N GLY A 65 -17.39 -1.57 -9.78
CA GLY A 65 -18.55 -2.25 -10.35
C GLY A 65 -19.59 -2.77 -9.34
N ASN A 66 -19.29 -2.65 -8.02
CA ASN A 66 -20.21 -3.01 -6.95
C ASN A 66 -21.03 -1.81 -6.43
N ALA A 67 -21.02 -0.68 -7.15
CA ALA A 67 -21.83 0.48 -6.79
C ALA A 67 -23.32 0.10 -6.78
N ASN A 68 -23.98 0.27 -5.62
CA ASN A 68 -25.37 -0.07 -5.40
C ASN A 68 -25.99 0.91 -4.42
N ALA A 69 -27.08 1.58 -4.81
CA ALA A 69 -27.79 2.52 -3.96
C ALA A 69 -28.33 1.90 -2.66
N ASN A 70 -28.59 0.59 -2.67
CA ASN A 70 -29.05 -0.18 -1.50
C ASN A 70 -27.92 -1.00 -0.87
N GLY A 71 -26.65 -0.66 -1.15
CA GLY A 71 -25.48 -1.35 -0.60
C GLY A 71 -25.30 -1.07 0.90
N LEU A 72 -24.58 -1.97 1.56
CA LEU A 72 -24.28 -1.86 3.00
C LEU A 72 -23.36 -0.68 3.32
N LEU A 73 -22.59 -0.15 2.36
CA LEU A 73 -21.56 0.86 2.57
C LEU A 73 -21.84 2.10 1.72
N ALA A 74 -21.80 3.27 2.34
CA ALA A 74 -21.68 4.54 1.64
C ALA A 74 -20.21 4.89 1.41
N TYR A 75 -19.86 5.30 0.19
CA TYR A 75 -18.52 5.79 -0.15
C TYR A 75 -18.54 7.30 -0.29
N ILE A 76 -17.80 7.97 0.55
CA ILE A 76 -17.70 9.42 0.58
C ILE A 76 -16.31 9.81 0.07
N PRO A 77 -16.17 10.50 -1.09
CA PRO A 77 -14.88 11.01 -1.55
C PRO A 77 -14.32 12.00 -0.52
N TYR A 78 -13.10 11.76 -0.06
CA TYR A 78 -12.46 12.57 0.97
C TYR A 78 -11.26 13.34 0.42
N ALA A 79 -10.35 12.66 -0.30
CA ALA A 79 -9.14 13.24 -0.84
C ALA A 79 -8.69 12.49 -2.10
N ARG A 80 -7.76 13.07 -2.84
CA ARG A 80 -7.03 12.41 -3.92
C ARG A 80 -5.63 12.09 -3.44
N ASP A 81 -5.12 10.94 -3.87
CA ASP A 81 -3.74 10.53 -3.67
C ASP A 81 -3.15 10.15 -5.02
N ALA A 82 -1.82 10.12 -5.11
CA ALA A 82 -1.08 9.57 -6.22
C ALA A 82 -0.25 8.38 -5.72
N VAL A 83 -0.05 7.40 -6.59
CA VAL A 83 0.81 6.26 -6.30
C VAL A 83 2.01 6.32 -7.24
N GLY A 84 3.19 6.38 -6.65
CA GLY A 84 4.48 6.18 -7.30
C GLY A 84 5.12 4.89 -6.79
N PHE A 85 6.42 4.92 -6.66
CA PHE A 85 7.18 3.83 -6.06
C PHE A 85 8.35 4.40 -5.26
N ALA A 86 8.63 3.82 -4.10
CA ALA A 86 9.87 4.04 -3.40
C ALA A 86 10.94 3.10 -3.98
N TYR A 87 12.20 3.55 -4.05
CA TYR A 87 13.31 2.73 -4.52
C TYR A 87 14.59 3.06 -3.76
N LYS A 88 15.50 2.10 -3.71
CA LYS A 88 16.81 2.25 -3.11
C LYS A 88 17.90 1.75 -4.06
N GLY A 89 18.89 2.59 -4.35
CA GLY A 89 19.94 2.29 -5.33
C GLY A 89 19.52 2.67 -6.76
N GLY A 90 20.11 1.99 -7.75
CA GLY A 90 19.94 2.36 -9.16
C GLY A 90 20.74 3.60 -9.53
N ASP A 91 20.38 4.21 -10.63
CA ASP A 91 20.90 5.49 -11.10
C ASP A 91 19.76 6.50 -11.30
N GLY A 92 20.05 7.67 -11.86
CA GLY A 92 19.04 8.71 -12.09
C GLY A 92 17.88 8.27 -12.99
N SER A 93 18.03 7.20 -13.78
CA SER A 93 16.95 6.67 -14.63
C SER A 93 15.81 6.03 -13.83
N TRP A 94 16.08 5.64 -12.57
CA TRP A 94 15.06 5.03 -11.70
C TRP A 94 14.04 6.04 -11.16
N ALA A 95 14.35 7.32 -11.22
CA ALA A 95 13.42 8.35 -10.74
C ALA A 95 12.13 8.43 -11.58
N ASN A 96 12.19 7.99 -12.85
CA ASN A 96 11.09 8.09 -13.80
C ASN A 96 10.97 6.81 -14.65
N LEU A 97 10.18 5.87 -14.18
CA LEU A 97 9.88 4.63 -14.89
C LEU A 97 8.47 4.69 -15.47
N SER A 98 8.35 4.48 -16.78
CA SER A 98 7.04 4.41 -17.42
C SER A 98 6.22 3.21 -16.91
N ALA A 99 4.89 3.27 -17.07
CA ALA A 99 4.01 2.16 -16.72
C ALA A 99 4.40 0.87 -17.46
N ALA A 100 4.87 0.97 -18.71
CA ALA A 100 5.33 -0.20 -19.48
C ALA A 100 6.63 -0.80 -18.89
N GLN A 101 7.57 0.04 -18.47
CA GLN A 101 8.80 -0.44 -17.79
C GLN A 101 8.46 -1.09 -16.45
N LEU A 102 7.62 -0.46 -15.64
CA LEU A 102 7.17 -1.02 -14.37
C LEU A 102 6.45 -2.35 -14.59
N LYS A 103 5.56 -2.44 -15.60
CA LYS A 103 4.92 -3.69 -15.98
C LYS A 103 5.95 -4.79 -16.27
N GLY A 104 6.92 -4.53 -17.13
CA GLY A 104 7.98 -5.48 -17.48
C GLY A 104 8.85 -5.89 -16.27
N ILE A 105 9.13 -4.96 -15.35
CA ILE A 105 9.86 -5.26 -14.10
C ILE A 105 9.06 -6.24 -13.24
N TYR A 106 7.76 -6.01 -13.04
CA TYR A 106 6.92 -6.89 -12.22
C TYR A 106 6.58 -8.23 -12.91
N GLU A 107 6.67 -8.30 -14.22
CA GLU A 107 6.59 -9.55 -14.99
C GLU A 107 7.94 -10.27 -15.11
N CYS A 108 9.03 -9.69 -14.59
CA CYS A 108 10.41 -10.17 -14.69
C CYS A 108 10.94 -10.28 -16.13
N THR A 109 10.34 -9.55 -17.06
CA THR A 109 10.80 -9.41 -18.44
C THR A 109 11.83 -8.28 -18.58
N ILE A 110 11.81 -7.30 -17.71
CA ILE A 110 12.85 -6.28 -17.52
C ILE A 110 13.54 -6.55 -16.20
N THR A 111 14.80 -6.98 -16.25
CA THR A 111 15.60 -7.33 -15.07
C THR A 111 16.67 -6.30 -14.73
N GLN A 112 16.88 -5.31 -15.62
CA GLN A 112 17.85 -4.23 -15.44
C GLN A 112 17.26 -2.89 -15.92
N VAL A 113 17.64 -1.82 -15.23
CA VAL A 113 17.36 -0.44 -15.60
C VAL A 113 18.65 0.36 -15.44
N GLY A 114 19.08 1.07 -16.49
CA GLY A 114 20.37 1.79 -16.49
C GLY A 114 21.59 0.86 -16.28
N GLY A 115 21.47 -0.42 -16.66
CA GLY A 115 22.54 -1.42 -16.45
C GLY A 115 22.59 -1.99 -15.02
N VAL A 116 21.71 -1.56 -14.12
CA VAL A 116 21.61 -2.06 -12.75
C VAL A 116 20.46 -3.05 -12.62
N THR A 117 20.73 -4.21 -12.00
CA THR A 117 19.69 -5.22 -11.74
C THR A 117 18.63 -4.66 -10.80
N VAL A 118 17.36 -4.72 -11.22
CA VAL A 118 16.21 -4.28 -10.43
C VAL A 118 15.51 -5.45 -9.75
N LYS A 119 15.15 -5.28 -8.49
CA LYS A 119 14.46 -6.29 -7.67
C LYS A 119 13.11 -5.71 -7.23
N PRO A 120 12.00 -6.08 -7.89
CA PRO A 120 10.70 -5.60 -7.51
C PRO A 120 10.20 -6.25 -6.21
N ARG A 121 9.72 -5.42 -5.31
CA ARG A 121 9.04 -5.82 -4.08
C ARG A 121 7.59 -5.36 -4.17
N ILE A 122 6.67 -6.08 -3.55
CA ILE A 122 5.25 -5.72 -3.57
C ILE A 122 4.66 -5.73 -2.15
N PRO A 123 3.75 -4.79 -1.80
CA PRO A 123 3.04 -4.84 -0.54
C PRO A 123 2.11 -6.05 -0.42
N GLN A 124 1.73 -6.39 0.80
CA GLN A 124 0.80 -7.49 1.12
C GLN A 124 -0.51 -7.42 0.31
N SER A 125 -1.17 -8.55 0.12
CA SER A 125 -2.35 -8.67 -0.74
C SER A 125 -3.54 -7.80 -0.35
N GLY A 126 -3.69 -7.40 0.91
CA GLY A 126 -4.74 -6.48 1.38
C GLY A 126 -4.46 -4.99 1.14
N SER A 127 -3.33 -4.64 0.51
CA SER A 127 -2.92 -3.25 0.26
C SER A 127 -3.71 -2.61 -0.88
N GLY A 128 -4.30 -1.45 -0.59
CA GLY A 128 -4.94 -0.61 -1.61
C GLY A 128 -3.93 0.02 -2.56
N THR A 129 -2.75 0.39 -2.07
CA THR A 129 -1.63 0.90 -2.86
C THR A 129 -1.16 -0.13 -3.89
N ARG A 130 -0.98 -1.40 -3.46
CA ARG A 130 -0.69 -2.52 -4.37
C ARG A 130 -1.72 -2.65 -5.48
N ASN A 131 -3.00 -2.73 -5.12
CA ASN A 131 -4.07 -2.98 -6.07
C ASN A 131 -4.20 -1.84 -7.08
N PHE A 132 -4.12 -0.60 -6.62
CA PHE A 132 -4.15 0.56 -7.50
C PHE A 132 -2.95 0.59 -8.44
N PHE A 133 -1.75 0.39 -7.91
CA PHE A 133 -0.52 0.39 -8.70
C PHE A 133 -0.53 -0.68 -9.79
N LEU A 134 -0.87 -1.92 -9.44
CA LEU A 134 -0.96 -3.00 -10.43
C LEU A 134 -1.98 -2.70 -11.52
N GLY A 135 -3.14 -2.15 -11.17
CA GLY A 135 -4.13 -1.68 -12.14
C GLY A 135 -3.59 -0.60 -13.06
N ALA A 136 -2.88 0.39 -12.52
CA ALA A 136 -2.33 1.51 -13.26
C ALA A 136 -1.23 1.10 -14.26
N ILE A 137 -0.47 0.04 -13.96
CA ILE A 137 0.56 -0.49 -14.88
C ILE A 137 0.06 -1.64 -15.77
N GLY A 138 -1.27 -1.86 -15.83
CA GLY A 138 -1.90 -2.80 -16.75
C GLY A 138 -2.00 -4.24 -16.23
N ASN A 139 -2.16 -4.42 -14.92
CA ASN A 139 -2.38 -5.72 -14.25
C ASN A 139 -1.36 -6.80 -14.66
N PRO A 140 -0.06 -6.61 -14.40
CA PRO A 140 0.95 -7.60 -14.75
C PRO A 140 0.70 -8.95 -14.06
N THR A 141 1.06 -10.03 -14.74
CA THR A 141 1.22 -11.32 -14.07
C THR A 141 2.56 -11.28 -13.31
N LEU A 142 2.51 -11.29 -11.99
CA LEU A 142 3.72 -11.17 -11.18
C LEU A 142 4.66 -12.35 -11.43
N GLY A 143 5.89 -12.05 -11.82
CA GLY A 143 6.92 -13.04 -12.04
C GLY A 143 7.60 -13.48 -10.74
N SER A 144 8.45 -14.51 -10.84
CA SER A 144 9.16 -15.11 -9.69
C SER A 144 10.22 -14.21 -9.07
N CYS A 145 10.60 -13.11 -9.73
CA CYS A 145 11.55 -12.13 -9.19
C CYS A 145 10.90 -11.15 -8.20
N VAL A 146 9.56 -11.12 -8.15
CA VAL A 146 8.84 -10.20 -7.25
C VAL A 146 8.90 -10.72 -5.82
N THR A 147 9.44 -9.91 -4.93
CA THR A 147 9.60 -10.29 -3.53
C THR A 147 8.42 -9.79 -2.69
N ASP A 148 7.70 -10.73 -2.13
CA ASP A 148 6.79 -10.56 -0.99
C ASP A 148 7.03 -11.75 -0.06
N ALA A 149 8.29 -11.89 0.37
CA ALA A 149 8.81 -13.09 0.99
C ALA A 149 8.06 -13.53 2.26
N THR A 150 7.31 -12.61 2.88
CA THR A 150 6.59 -12.89 4.13
C THR A 150 5.08 -12.76 3.98
N GLY A 151 4.57 -12.29 2.83
CA GLY A 151 3.16 -11.92 2.65
C GLY A 151 2.71 -10.78 3.55
N THR A 152 3.65 -10.08 4.18
CA THR A 152 3.40 -9.07 5.21
C THR A 152 4.14 -7.76 4.95
N THR A 153 4.70 -7.56 3.74
CA THR A 153 5.40 -6.31 3.39
C THR A 153 4.44 -5.11 3.52
N PRO A 154 4.72 -4.14 4.41
CA PRO A 154 3.84 -3.00 4.62
C PRO A 154 3.81 -2.08 3.39
N GLU A 155 2.64 -1.49 3.09
CA GLU A 155 2.47 -0.57 1.96
C GLU A 155 3.05 0.84 2.22
N ASN A 156 3.47 1.13 3.44
CA ASN A 156 3.88 2.45 3.91
C ASN A 156 5.20 2.43 4.67
N ASP A 157 6.02 1.44 4.41
CA ASP A 157 7.34 1.29 5.03
C ASP A 157 8.42 1.19 3.95
N ALA A 158 9.08 2.32 3.67
CA ALA A 158 10.15 2.38 2.69
C ALA A 158 11.49 1.83 3.24
N SER A 159 11.63 1.69 4.55
CA SER A 159 12.84 1.15 5.19
C SER A 159 13.06 -0.35 4.96
N VAL A 160 12.02 -1.05 4.46
CA VAL A 160 12.13 -2.47 4.07
C VAL A 160 13.00 -2.69 2.83
N LEU A 161 13.30 -1.61 2.07
CA LEU A 161 14.03 -1.72 0.82
C LEU A 161 15.50 -2.04 1.04
N GLY A 162 15.92 -3.15 0.47
CA GLY A 162 17.33 -3.46 0.23
C GLY A 162 17.86 -2.76 -1.03
N ASP A 163 19.16 -2.94 -1.31
CA ASP A 163 19.80 -2.32 -2.46
C ASP A 163 19.23 -2.85 -3.78
N ASN A 164 18.95 -1.92 -4.68
CA ASN A 164 18.36 -2.15 -6.00
C ASN A 164 16.91 -2.70 -5.93
N GLU A 165 16.20 -2.40 -4.86
CA GLU A 165 14.78 -2.72 -4.72
C GLU A 165 13.88 -1.51 -5.00
N LEU A 166 12.67 -1.78 -5.46
CA LEU A 166 11.59 -0.82 -5.57
C LEU A 166 10.26 -1.43 -5.08
N ILE A 167 9.37 -0.57 -4.56
CA ILE A 167 8.05 -0.96 -4.04
C ILE A 167 7.02 0.12 -4.38
N PRO A 168 5.76 -0.21 -4.74
CA PRO A 168 4.68 0.77 -4.84
C PRO A 168 4.53 1.57 -3.56
N PHE A 169 4.39 2.89 -3.68
CA PHE A 169 4.29 3.77 -2.53
C PHE A 169 3.32 4.93 -2.78
N SER A 170 2.49 5.26 -1.79
CA SER A 170 1.61 6.42 -1.81
C SER A 170 2.43 7.71 -1.69
N VAL A 171 2.22 8.64 -2.60
CA VAL A 171 2.87 9.96 -2.58
C VAL A 171 2.44 10.76 -1.35
N ALA A 172 1.14 10.74 -1.01
CA ALA A 172 0.65 11.44 0.17
C ALA A 172 1.23 10.85 1.46
N ASN A 173 1.41 9.53 1.52
CA ASN A 173 2.04 8.88 2.67
C ASN A 173 3.53 9.24 2.77
N TRP A 174 4.24 9.29 1.65
CA TRP A 174 5.63 9.77 1.59
C TRP A 174 5.75 11.17 2.18
N ILE A 175 4.95 12.13 1.67
CA ILE A 175 4.94 13.51 2.13
C ILE A 175 4.59 13.59 3.62
N SER A 176 3.58 12.85 4.08
CA SER A 176 3.17 12.84 5.49
C SER A 176 4.27 12.35 6.42
N GLN A 177 5.01 11.31 6.03
CA GLN A 177 6.12 10.78 6.80
C GLN A 177 7.30 11.77 6.82
N ALA A 178 7.66 12.32 5.66
CA ALA A 178 8.75 13.28 5.54
C ALA A 178 8.50 14.57 6.37
N ASN A 179 7.23 14.95 6.50
CA ASN A 179 6.78 16.09 7.33
C ASN A 179 6.61 15.74 8.82
N GLY A 180 6.86 14.51 9.24
CA GLY A 180 6.69 14.09 10.63
C GLY A 180 5.21 13.97 11.07
N ALA A 181 4.25 14.02 10.14
CA ALA A 181 2.83 13.95 10.48
C ALA A 181 2.38 12.57 11.01
N THR A 182 3.17 11.53 10.77
CA THR A 182 2.86 10.14 11.16
C THR A 182 3.61 9.66 12.41
N GLY A 183 4.50 10.45 12.97
CA GLY A 183 5.37 10.05 14.09
C GLY A 183 6.41 8.97 13.74
N ILE A 184 6.35 8.37 12.57
CA ILE A 184 7.34 7.42 12.01
C ILE A 184 7.71 7.91 10.63
N ASN A 185 9.01 8.01 10.35
CA ASN A 185 9.53 8.40 9.05
C ASN A 185 10.44 7.30 8.48
N THR A 186 9.90 6.45 7.63
CA THR A 186 10.65 5.41 6.92
C THR A 186 11.29 5.94 5.63
N THR A 187 10.86 7.12 5.16
CA THR A 187 11.38 7.75 3.94
C THR A 187 12.77 8.36 4.15
N ALA A 188 13.15 8.59 5.41
CA ALA A 188 14.49 9.05 5.78
C ALA A 188 15.55 7.94 5.77
N ALA A 189 15.18 6.69 5.46
CA ALA A 189 16.12 5.59 5.35
C ALA A 189 17.18 5.90 4.27
N SER A 190 18.44 5.60 4.57
CA SER A 190 19.57 5.96 3.71
C SER A 190 19.42 5.38 2.30
N GLY A 191 19.57 6.24 1.30
CA GLY A 191 19.54 5.86 -0.12
C GLY A 191 18.13 5.58 -0.68
N VAL A 192 17.09 5.81 0.10
CA VAL A 192 15.69 5.65 -0.36
C VAL A 192 15.21 6.94 -1.03
N SER A 193 14.54 6.80 -2.16
CA SER A 193 13.99 7.90 -2.95
C SER A 193 12.59 7.56 -3.45
N LEU A 194 11.80 8.58 -3.79
CA LEU A 194 10.50 8.41 -4.41
C LEU A 194 10.60 8.63 -5.92
N GLY A 195 10.09 7.68 -6.70
CA GLY A 195 10.03 7.74 -8.15
C GLY A 195 8.61 7.97 -8.66
N SER A 196 8.53 8.48 -9.89
CA SER A 196 7.28 8.70 -10.61
C SER A 196 7.01 7.58 -11.62
N ALA A 197 5.78 7.09 -11.63
CA ALA A 197 5.28 6.17 -12.65
C ALA A 197 4.84 6.89 -13.95
N VAL A 198 4.95 8.22 -14.00
CA VAL A 198 4.63 9.05 -15.16
C VAL A 198 5.93 9.65 -15.69
N SER A 199 6.31 9.24 -16.91
CA SER A 199 7.55 9.69 -17.54
C SER A 199 7.60 11.21 -17.63
N GLY A 200 8.74 11.79 -17.24
CA GLY A 200 8.99 13.24 -17.28
C GLY A 200 8.23 14.06 -16.22
N GLN A 201 7.52 13.41 -15.32
CA GLN A 201 6.80 14.09 -14.22
C GLN A 201 7.45 13.74 -12.88
N ALA A 202 7.71 14.74 -12.06
CA ALA A 202 8.07 14.50 -10.67
C ALA A 202 6.89 13.87 -9.92
N PRO A 203 7.13 13.05 -8.87
CA PRO A 203 6.06 12.42 -8.11
C PRO A 203 5.16 13.44 -7.39
N PHE A 204 5.68 14.64 -7.13
CA PHE A 204 4.92 15.79 -6.60
C PHE A 204 5.59 17.09 -7.05
N THR A 205 4.85 18.22 -7.00
CA THR A 205 5.36 19.56 -7.28
C THR A 205 5.72 20.27 -5.98
N GLY A 206 6.82 21.02 -5.97
CA GLY A 206 7.34 21.70 -4.79
C GLY A 206 8.54 20.97 -4.18
N THR A 207 9.15 21.58 -3.18
CA THR A 207 10.17 20.92 -2.35
C THR A 207 9.48 19.93 -1.42
N ALA A 208 9.97 18.69 -1.37
CA ALA A 208 9.70 17.86 -0.22
C ALA A 208 10.18 18.64 1.02
N PRO A 209 9.37 18.71 2.04
CA PRO A 209 9.77 19.38 3.24
C PRO A 209 10.97 18.69 3.86
#